data_d0ab26379e514f5d6b7fc00b03f026fe
#
_entry.id   d0ab26379e514f5d6b7fc00b03f026fe
#
_cell.length_a   1.000
_cell.length_b   1.000
_cell.length_c   1.000
_cell.angle_alpha   90.00
_cell.angle_beta   90.00
_cell.angle_gamma   90.00
#
_symmetry.space_group_name_H-M   'P 1'
#
loop_
_entity.id
_entity.type
_entity.pdbx_description
1 polymer ?
#
loop_
_entity_poly.entity_id
_entity_poly.type
_entity_poly.pdbx_seq_one_letter_code
_entity_poly.pdbx_strand_id
1 'polypeptide(L)'
;MQNAIRVRKVLGGGMRQVGYIAAAGLYALDNNIKRLADDHQKALEIAACLEQQEYVKSLEKTETNIVIFYLNDEHSEEKFMNDLLKENIKISNMGHGKLRIVTHLDYTDDMHTRFLNVLSSYL
;
A
#
# COMPACT_ATOMS: atom_id res chain seq x y z
N MET A 1 29.51 -15.85 17.22
CA MET A 1 28.09 -16.05 17.59
C MET A 1 27.71 -15.37 18.91
N GLN A 2 28.43 -15.44 20.00
CA GLN A 2 28.03 -14.81 21.29
C GLN A 2 27.79 -13.30 21.19
N ASN A 3 28.62 -12.55 20.44
CA ASN A 3 28.44 -11.11 20.24
C ASN A 3 27.13 -10.78 19.47
N ALA A 4 26.76 -11.63 18.51
CA ALA A 4 25.51 -11.43 17.76
C ALA A 4 24.26 -11.59 18.65
N ILE A 5 24.29 -12.53 19.60
CA ILE A 5 23.18 -12.72 20.57
C ILE A 5 23.04 -11.49 21.47
N ARG A 6 24.15 -10.90 21.91
CA ARG A 6 24.13 -9.67 22.73
C ARG A 6 23.58 -8.49 21.93
N VAL A 7 24.07 -8.28 20.72
CA VAL A 7 23.59 -7.20 19.84
C VAL A 7 22.10 -7.35 19.54
N ARG A 8 21.64 -8.56 19.22
CA ARG A 8 20.21 -8.86 19.04
C ARG A 8 19.39 -8.42 20.25
N LYS A 9 19.84 -8.71 21.47
CA LYS A 9 19.13 -8.35 22.70
C LYS A 9 19.09 -6.84 22.91
N VAL A 10 20.22 -6.15 22.69
CA VAL A 10 20.36 -4.69 22.81
C VAL A 10 19.44 -3.95 21.83
N LEU A 11 19.31 -4.47 20.59
CA LEU A 11 18.46 -3.90 19.55
C LEU A 11 16.98 -4.37 19.63
N GLY A 12 16.54 -4.93 20.76
CA GLY A 12 15.14 -5.35 20.97
C GLY A 12 14.77 -6.72 20.42
N GLY A 13 15.68 -7.42 19.71
CA GLY A 13 15.42 -8.74 19.13
C GLY A 13 15.43 -9.90 20.13
N GLY A 14 15.63 -9.64 21.43
CA GLY A 14 15.58 -10.63 22.52
C GLY A 14 14.18 -10.81 23.11
N MET A 15 13.15 -10.72 22.29
CA MET A 15 11.75 -10.82 22.70
C MET A 15 11.42 -12.18 23.31
N ARG A 16 10.69 -12.16 24.44
CA ARG A 16 10.10 -13.38 25.05
C ARG A 16 8.94 -13.86 24.19
N GLN A 17 8.69 -15.18 24.21
CA GLN A 17 7.61 -15.81 23.43
C GLN A 17 7.63 -15.49 21.93
N VAL A 18 8.81 -15.20 21.37
CA VAL A 18 9.01 -14.89 19.95
C VAL A 18 8.52 -16.01 19.02
N GLY A 19 8.32 -17.23 19.55
CA GLY A 19 7.77 -18.36 18.81
C GLY A 19 6.41 -18.08 18.15
N TYR A 20 5.54 -17.27 18.76
CA TYR A 20 4.27 -16.88 18.15
C TYR A 20 4.48 -16.05 16.87
N ILE A 21 5.38 -15.06 16.93
CA ILE A 21 5.70 -14.23 15.76
C ILE A 21 6.44 -15.05 14.71
N ALA A 22 7.34 -15.93 15.14
CA ALA A 22 8.07 -16.83 14.23
C ALA A 22 7.13 -17.80 13.52
N ALA A 23 6.12 -18.35 14.21
CA ALA A 23 5.12 -19.22 13.61
C ALA A 23 4.27 -18.47 12.57
N ALA A 24 3.85 -17.23 12.86
CA ALA A 24 3.17 -16.37 11.89
C ALA A 24 4.05 -16.07 10.67
N GLY A 25 5.35 -15.83 10.88
CA GLY A 25 6.33 -15.63 9.79
C GLY A 25 6.49 -16.88 8.91
N LEU A 26 6.59 -18.07 9.51
CA LEU A 26 6.64 -19.33 8.77
C LEU A 26 5.38 -19.56 7.95
N TYR A 27 4.20 -19.35 8.56
CA TYR A 27 2.93 -19.45 7.85
C TYR A 27 2.88 -18.51 6.64
N ALA A 28 3.30 -17.26 6.80
CA ALA A 28 3.34 -16.28 5.73
C ALA A 28 4.29 -16.69 4.58
N LEU A 29 5.47 -17.22 4.92
CA LEU A 29 6.43 -17.73 3.92
C LEU A 29 5.86 -18.93 3.15
N ASP A 30 5.18 -19.84 3.82
CA ASP A 30 4.64 -21.05 3.20
C ASP A 30 3.39 -20.77 2.35
N ASN A 31 2.55 -19.80 2.76
CA ASN A 31 1.21 -19.62 2.20
C ASN A 31 1.02 -18.31 1.40
N ASN A 32 1.77 -17.25 1.70
CA ASN A 32 1.45 -15.92 1.18
C ASN A 32 2.41 -15.42 0.09
N ILE A 33 3.57 -16.05 -0.12
CA ILE A 33 4.55 -15.57 -1.12
C ILE A 33 3.96 -15.56 -2.53
N LYS A 34 3.30 -16.64 -2.95
CA LYS A 34 2.76 -16.75 -4.32
C LYS A 34 1.69 -15.71 -4.62
N ARG A 35 0.86 -15.39 -3.62
CA ARG A 35 -0.23 -14.42 -3.78
C ARG A 35 0.22 -12.95 -3.87
N LEU A 36 1.49 -12.64 -3.54
CA LEU A 36 2.02 -11.28 -3.71
C LEU A 36 1.92 -10.79 -5.15
N ALA A 37 1.91 -11.71 -6.12
CA ALA A 37 1.68 -11.38 -7.52
C ALA A 37 0.31 -10.70 -7.74
N ASP A 38 -0.73 -11.10 -7.01
CA ASP A 38 -2.07 -10.52 -7.10
C ASP A 38 -2.06 -9.06 -6.57
N ASP A 39 -1.35 -8.82 -5.46
CA ASP A 39 -1.21 -7.47 -4.91
C ASP A 39 -0.46 -6.55 -5.87
N HIS A 40 0.61 -7.06 -6.51
CA HIS A 40 1.38 -6.30 -7.50
C HIS A 40 0.54 -6.01 -8.74
N GLN A 41 -0.24 -6.97 -9.22
CA GLN A 41 -1.12 -6.79 -10.36
C GLN A 41 -2.17 -5.71 -10.10
N LYS A 42 -2.85 -5.77 -8.95
CA LYS A 42 -3.81 -4.74 -8.53
C LYS A 42 -3.18 -3.35 -8.41
N ALA A 43 -1.94 -3.27 -7.90
CA ALA A 43 -1.21 -2.00 -7.83
C ALA A 43 -0.91 -1.44 -9.23
N LEU A 44 -0.53 -2.29 -10.19
CA LEU A 44 -0.31 -1.87 -11.58
C LEU A 44 -1.59 -1.39 -12.24
N GLU A 45 -2.72 -2.04 -11.99
CA GLU A 45 -4.04 -1.64 -12.53
C GLU A 45 -4.49 -0.29 -11.95
N ILE A 46 -4.26 -0.06 -10.64
CA ILE A 46 -4.50 1.25 -10.02
C ILE A 46 -3.60 2.33 -10.64
N ALA A 47 -2.32 2.04 -10.83
CA ALA A 47 -1.39 2.98 -11.45
C ALA A 47 -1.82 3.33 -12.88
N ALA A 48 -2.18 2.34 -13.69
CA ALA A 48 -2.67 2.54 -15.06
C ALA A 48 -3.98 3.35 -15.09
N CYS A 49 -4.88 3.14 -14.13
CA CYS A 49 -6.09 3.93 -13.98
C CYS A 49 -5.77 5.39 -13.66
N LEU A 50 -4.88 5.63 -12.69
CA LEU A 50 -4.46 6.98 -12.28
C LEU A 50 -3.74 7.73 -13.41
N GLU A 51 -2.95 7.03 -14.23
CA GLU A 51 -2.22 7.62 -15.35
C GLU A 51 -3.15 8.21 -16.43
N GLN A 52 -4.39 7.75 -16.51
CA GLN A 52 -5.41 8.25 -17.42
C GLN A 52 -6.20 9.44 -16.87
N GLN A 53 -5.96 9.85 -15.62
CA GLN A 53 -6.77 10.88 -14.98
C GLN A 53 -6.14 12.26 -15.09
N GLU A 54 -6.93 13.25 -15.50
CA GLU A 54 -6.47 14.64 -15.66
C GLU A 54 -6.07 15.31 -14.33
N TYR A 55 -6.61 14.85 -13.21
CA TYR A 55 -6.27 15.36 -11.88
C TYR A 55 -4.91 14.85 -11.36
N VAL A 56 -4.29 13.88 -12.03
CA VAL A 56 -2.99 13.31 -11.65
C VAL A 56 -1.87 14.03 -12.39
N LYS A 57 -0.94 14.60 -11.64
CA LYS A 57 0.26 15.29 -12.16
C LYS A 57 1.35 14.33 -12.61
N SER A 58 1.62 13.32 -11.79
CA SER A 58 2.66 12.32 -12.05
C SER A 58 2.50 11.10 -11.13
N LEU A 59 3.06 9.98 -11.58
CA LEU A 59 3.21 8.75 -10.78
C LEU A 59 4.68 8.38 -10.67
N GLU A 60 5.06 7.80 -9.52
CA GLU A 60 6.32 7.07 -9.40
C GLU A 60 6.16 5.66 -10.01
N LYS A 61 7.27 5.07 -10.46
CA LYS A 61 7.24 3.72 -11.03
C LYS A 61 6.72 2.70 -10.01
N THR A 62 5.63 2.02 -10.34
CA THR A 62 5.04 0.98 -9.50
C THR A 62 5.78 -0.34 -9.72
N GLU A 63 6.55 -0.80 -8.74
CA GLU A 63 7.36 -2.04 -8.81
C GLU A 63 6.89 -3.11 -7.83
N THR A 64 6.02 -2.75 -6.89
CA THR A 64 5.50 -3.64 -5.84
C THR A 64 4.00 -3.42 -5.66
N ASN A 65 3.51 -3.64 -4.46
CA ASN A 65 2.13 -3.37 -4.03
C ASN A 65 1.90 -1.91 -3.60
N ILE A 66 2.81 -0.99 -3.91
CA ILE A 66 2.75 0.41 -3.52
C ILE A 66 2.63 1.28 -4.76
N VAL A 67 1.62 2.13 -4.78
CA VAL A 67 1.42 3.17 -5.81
C VAL A 67 1.63 4.53 -5.15
N ILE A 68 2.52 5.34 -5.74
CA ILE A 68 2.79 6.70 -5.30
C ILE A 68 2.47 7.65 -6.44
N PHE A 69 1.68 8.68 -6.16
CA PHE A 69 1.27 9.66 -7.16
C PHE A 69 1.13 11.06 -6.56
N TYR A 70 1.05 12.04 -7.44
CA TYR A 70 0.91 13.45 -7.13
C TYR A 70 -0.30 14.00 -7.86
N LEU A 71 -1.07 14.86 -7.20
CA LEU A 71 -2.18 15.58 -7.84
C LEU A 71 -1.65 16.82 -8.57
N ASN A 72 -2.40 17.28 -9.57
CA ASN A 72 -2.18 18.58 -10.17
C ASN A 72 -2.40 19.69 -9.14
N ASP A 73 -1.71 20.82 -9.32
CA ASP A 73 -1.66 21.94 -8.37
C ASP A 73 -3.06 22.58 -8.13
N GLU A 74 -4.02 22.33 -9.01
CA GLU A 74 -5.41 22.78 -8.89
C GLU A 74 -6.24 21.92 -7.92
N HIS A 75 -5.73 20.73 -7.53
CA HIS A 75 -6.43 19.78 -6.68
C HIS A 75 -5.81 19.73 -5.29
N SER A 76 -6.65 19.95 -4.28
CA SER A 76 -6.25 19.81 -2.87
C SER A 76 -6.16 18.33 -2.48
N GLU A 77 -4.99 17.91 -1.96
CA GLU A 77 -4.79 16.57 -1.41
C GLU A 77 -5.81 16.26 -0.30
N GLU A 78 -6.06 17.23 0.58
CA GLU A 78 -7.01 17.09 1.67
C GLU A 78 -8.44 16.86 1.15
N LYS A 79 -8.86 17.64 0.14
CA LYS A 79 -10.17 17.47 -0.49
C LYS A 79 -10.27 16.08 -1.13
N PHE A 80 -9.29 15.68 -1.92
CA PHE A 80 -9.23 14.37 -2.57
C PHE A 80 -9.36 13.22 -1.56
N MET A 81 -8.56 13.24 -0.49
CA MET A 81 -8.60 12.22 0.55
C MET A 81 -9.95 12.20 1.28
N ASN A 82 -10.54 13.37 1.56
CA ASN A 82 -11.85 13.47 2.20
C ASN A 82 -12.98 12.94 1.31
N ASP A 83 -12.89 13.18 0.00
CA ASP A 83 -13.87 12.65 -0.95
C ASP A 83 -13.77 11.12 -1.08
N LEU A 84 -12.56 10.57 -1.13
CA LEU A 84 -12.35 9.12 -1.05
C LEU A 84 -12.87 8.53 0.28
N LEU A 85 -12.68 9.24 1.39
CA LEU A 85 -13.14 8.78 2.70
C LEU A 85 -14.68 8.71 2.78
N LYS A 86 -15.43 9.59 2.08
CA LYS A 86 -16.89 9.50 1.96
C LYS A 86 -17.33 8.21 1.26
N GLU A 87 -16.48 7.69 0.37
CA GLU A 87 -16.65 6.40 -0.30
C GLU A 87 -16.10 5.22 0.53
N ASN A 88 -15.73 5.43 1.82
CA ASN A 88 -15.06 4.47 2.69
C ASN A 88 -13.72 3.95 2.15
N ILE A 89 -13.02 4.79 1.38
CA ILE A 89 -11.68 4.51 0.86
C ILE A 89 -10.69 5.38 1.61
N LYS A 90 -9.67 4.75 2.19
CA LYS A 90 -8.62 5.43 2.93
C LYS A 90 -7.27 5.23 2.26
N ILE A 91 -6.61 6.32 1.93
CA ILE A 91 -5.24 6.35 1.41
C ILE A 91 -4.33 7.12 2.37
N SER A 92 -3.02 7.08 2.15
CA SER A 92 -2.04 7.74 2.99
C SER A 92 -1.48 9.00 2.32
N ASN A 93 -1.39 10.09 3.07
CA ASN A 93 -0.56 11.24 2.70
C ASN A 93 0.84 11.07 3.31
N MET A 94 1.88 11.22 2.49
CA MET A 94 3.29 11.12 2.90
C MET A 94 3.96 12.51 3.05
N GLY A 95 3.18 13.58 2.88
CA GLY A 95 3.69 14.95 2.82
C GLY A 95 4.28 15.33 1.46
N HIS A 96 4.54 16.63 1.27
CA HIS A 96 5.14 17.17 0.05
C HIS A 96 4.39 16.83 -1.26
N GLY A 97 3.06 16.76 -1.22
CA GLY A 97 2.24 16.43 -2.38
C GLY A 97 2.15 14.93 -2.71
N LYS A 98 2.76 14.08 -1.90
CA LYS A 98 2.92 12.66 -2.14
C LYS A 98 1.78 11.86 -1.51
N LEU A 99 0.94 11.25 -2.34
CA LEU A 99 -0.11 10.32 -1.94
C LEU A 99 0.31 8.88 -2.18
N ARG A 100 -0.10 7.96 -1.30
CA ARG A 100 0.26 6.54 -1.35
C ARG A 100 -0.95 5.64 -1.19
N ILE A 101 -1.03 4.66 -2.09
CA ILE A 101 -1.95 3.54 -2.04
C ILE A 101 -1.14 2.26 -1.82
N VAL A 102 -1.66 1.33 -1.03
CA VAL A 102 -1.04 0.03 -0.76
C VAL A 102 -2.08 -1.06 -0.91
N THR A 103 -1.83 -2.03 -1.78
CA THR A 103 -2.63 -3.25 -1.91
C THR A 103 -2.11 -4.33 -0.96
N HIS A 104 -2.99 -5.18 -0.45
CA HIS A 104 -2.64 -6.22 0.53
C HIS A 104 -3.69 -7.34 0.56
N LEU A 105 -3.43 -8.39 1.37
CA LEU A 105 -4.26 -9.60 1.49
C LEU A 105 -5.76 -9.33 1.67
N ASP A 106 -6.12 -8.34 2.48
CA ASP A 106 -7.52 -8.03 2.80
C ASP A 106 -8.18 -7.10 1.75
N TYR A 107 -7.44 -6.70 0.71
CA TYR A 107 -7.95 -5.90 -0.40
C TYR A 107 -8.54 -6.81 -1.49
N THR A 108 -9.86 -7.02 -1.44
CA THR A 108 -10.58 -7.95 -2.29
C THR A 108 -10.76 -7.44 -3.73
N ASP A 109 -11.17 -8.32 -4.65
CA ASP A 109 -11.46 -7.96 -6.05
C ASP A 109 -12.65 -7.01 -6.17
N ASP A 110 -13.67 -7.18 -5.32
CA ASP A 110 -14.82 -6.27 -5.27
C ASP A 110 -14.40 -4.86 -4.82
N MET A 111 -13.53 -4.78 -3.80
CA MET A 111 -12.96 -3.50 -3.37
C MET A 111 -12.12 -2.87 -4.48
N HIS A 112 -11.36 -3.67 -5.22
CA HIS A 112 -10.55 -3.22 -6.33
C HIS A 112 -11.39 -2.64 -7.46
N THR A 113 -12.40 -3.36 -7.92
CA THR A 113 -13.33 -2.90 -8.95
C THR A 113 -14.01 -1.60 -8.54
N ARG A 114 -14.51 -1.53 -7.30
CA ARG A 114 -15.12 -0.31 -6.77
C ARG A 114 -14.14 0.85 -6.73
N PHE A 115 -12.89 0.62 -6.29
CA PHE A 115 -11.89 1.67 -6.19
C PHE A 115 -11.51 2.23 -7.56
N LEU A 116 -11.31 1.39 -8.57
CA LEU A 116 -11.06 1.84 -9.94
C LEU A 116 -12.21 2.70 -10.49
N ASN A 117 -13.46 2.32 -10.22
CA ASN A 117 -14.63 3.10 -10.61
C ASN A 117 -14.64 4.48 -9.94
N VAL A 118 -14.33 4.54 -8.63
CA VAL A 118 -14.27 5.82 -7.90
C VAL A 118 -13.17 6.71 -8.46
N LEU A 119 -11.97 6.17 -8.71
CA LEU A 119 -10.86 6.92 -9.31
C LEU A 119 -11.21 7.46 -10.70
N SER A 120 -11.85 6.64 -11.55
CA SER A 120 -12.22 7.02 -12.92
C SER A 120 -13.36 8.05 -12.98
N SER A 121 -14.18 8.14 -11.93
CA SER A 121 -15.33 9.08 -11.87
C SER A 121 -15.02 10.35 -11.05
N TYR A 122 -13.84 10.46 -10.49
CA TYR A 122 -13.44 11.64 -9.73
C TYR A 122 -13.22 12.84 -10.67
N LEU A 123 -13.91 13.96 -10.38
CA LEU A 123 -13.88 15.23 -11.15
C LEU A 123 -13.28 16.37 -10.32
#